data_0ff607f8af0567b6fea4e57bc8f3e03f
#
_entry.id   0ff607f8af0567b6fea4e57bc8f3e03f
#
_cell.length_a   1.000
_cell.length_b   1.000
_cell.length_c   1.000
_cell.angle_alpha   90.00
_cell.angle_beta   90.00
_cell.angle_gamma   90.00
#
_symmetry.space_group_name_H-M   'P 1'
#
loop_
_entity.id
_entity.type
_entity.pdbx_description
1 polymer ?
#
loop_
_entity_poly.entity_id
_entity_poly.type
_entity_poly.pdbx_seq_one_letter_code
_entity_poly.pdbx_strand_id
1 'polypeptide(L)'
;TTMTYLGTFEFELSPEGVQGSNAGLEYMIWIGTTDKSREEFMEYFNQDEYMKEIRDYEEGRTKKRPNPEHRCQFCKDVNIKYYYPEFLTVEIKDEPENPFNLVRMMIDNKLVLDWYIESDIDEYHIKPSNCIVCYIPNGFKDNKRNQKIFIKKKNYDSYETPKKFVDELDSYNGIQYLETYIAE
;
A
#
# COMPACT_ATOMS: atom_id res chain seq x y z
N THR A 1 -4.99 20.03 12.23
CA THR A 1 -4.44 18.70 12.54
C THR A 1 -3.10 18.54 11.86
N THR A 2 -2.04 18.40 12.64
CA THR A 2 -0.71 18.27 12.07
C THR A 2 -0.61 16.91 11.40
N MET A 3 -0.31 16.93 10.14
CA MET A 3 -0.09 15.74 9.37
C MET A 3 1.16 15.01 9.86
N THR A 4 1.05 13.71 10.07
CA THR A 4 2.19 12.88 10.35
C THR A 4 2.54 12.08 9.09
N TYR A 5 3.65 12.38 8.51
CA TYR A 5 4.20 11.64 7.40
C TYR A 5 4.74 10.31 7.91
N LEU A 6 4.32 9.19 7.33
CA LEU A 6 4.76 7.86 7.77
C LEU A 6 6.13 7.46 7.25
N GLY A 7 6.76 8.31 6.48
CA GLY A 7 8.06 8.07 5.90
C GLY A 7 8.01 7.83 4.40
N THR A 8 8.99 8.35 3.71
CA THR A 8 9.29 7.96 2.34
C THR A 8 10.23 6.78 2.37
N PHE A 9 10.08 5.86 1.44
CA PHE A 9 11.10 4.87 1.21
C PHE A 9 12.31 5.52 0.58
N GLU A 10 13.33 5.72 1.36
CA GLU A 10 14.66 5.97 0.85
C GLU A 10 15.37 4.61 0.76
N PHE A 11 15.31 3.98 -0.40
CA PHE A 11 15.89 2.65 -0.60
C PHE A 11 17.39 2.62 -0.34
N GLU A 12 18.05 3.74 -0.45
CA GLU A 12 19.47 3.91 -0.16
C GLU A 12 19.77 3.79 1.34
N LEU A 13 18.79 4.14 2.18
CA LEU A 13 18.87 4.06 3.65
C LEU A 13 18.11 2.88 4.22
N SER A 14 17.55 2.03 3.36
CA SER A 14 16.69 0.93 3.74
C SER A 14 17.48 -0.24 4.35
N PRO A 15 16.85 -1.06 5.20
CA PRO A 15 17.48 -2.24 5.78
C PRO A 15 18.05 -3.19 4.72
N GLU A 16 19.05 -3.97 5.12
CA GLU A 16 19.63 -4.98 4.25
C GLU A 16 18.54 -5.92 3.69
N GLY A 17 18.59 -6.16 2.38
CA GLY A 17 17.61 -6.99 1.68
C GLY A 17 16.48 -6.23 1.00
N VAL A 18 16.32 -4.94 1.25
CA VAL A 18 15.45 -4.07 0.46
C VAL A 18 16.16 -3.73 -0.86
N GLN A 19 15.40 -3.52 -1.92
CA GLN A 19 15.98 -3.20 -3.22
C GLN A 19 16.75 -1.88 -3.17
N GLY A 20 18.05 -1.94 -3.47
CA GLY A 20 18.90 -0.75 -3.58
C GLY A 20 18.75 -0.03 -4.92
N SER A 21 18.15 -0.70 -5.92
CA SER A 21 17.75 -0.10 -7.20
C SER A 21 16.25 0.10 -7.20
N ASN A 22 15.80 1.26 -7.66
CA ASN A 22 14.38 1.57 -7.79
C ASN A 22 13.74 0.96 -9.04
N ALA A 23 14.53 0.29 -9.89
CA ALA A 23 14.01 -0.37 -11.10
C ALA A 23 13.15 -1.59 -10.74
N GLY A 24 12.02 -1.72 -11.42
CA GLY A 24 11.08 -2.83 -11.24
C GLY A 24 10.13 -2.69 -10.05
N LEU A 25 10.26 -1.65 -9.23
CA LEU A 25 9.32 -1.40 -8.12
C LEU A 25 7.94 -1.03 -8.65
N GLU A 26 6.92 -1.57 -8.00
CA GLU A 26 5.54 -1.29 -8.29
C GLU A 26 4.95 -0.39 -7.20
N TYR A 27 4.43 0.76 -7.61
CA TYR A 27 3.82 1.74 -6.72
C TYR A 27 2.31 1.75 -6.93
N MET A 28 1.57 1.13 -6.01
CA MET A 28 0.11 1.18 -6.02
C MET A 28 -0.36 2.44 -5.32
N ILE A 29 -1.12 3.27 -6.02
CA ILE A 29 -1.55 4.58 -5.51
C ILE A 29 -3.07 4.63 -5.37
N TRP A 30 -3.53 5.06 -4.21
CA TRP A 30 -4.90 5.47 -3.92
C TRP A 30 -4.89 6.94 -3.52
N ILE A 31 -5.84 7.71 -4.01
CA ILE A 31 -5.89 9.15 -3.80
C ILE A 31 -7.33 9.64 -3.66
N GLY A 32 -7.55 10.67 -2.87
CA GLY A 32 -8.86 11.27 -2.70
C GLY A 32 -8.93 12.22 -1.54
N THR A 33 -10.13 12.42 -1.02
CA THR A 33 -10.39 13.35 0.07
C THR A 33 -11.05 12.61 1.22
N THR A 34 -10.54 12.81 2.42
CA THR A 34 -11.12 12.31 3.65
C THR A 34 -11.26 13.42 4.68
N ASP A 35 -12.31 13.34 5.48
CA ASP A 35 -12.51 14.17 6.67
C ASP A 35 -12.19 13.42 7.97
N LYS A 36 -11.78 12.17 7.85
CA LYS A 36 -11.38 11.37 9.01
C LYS A 36 -10.10 11.90 9.63
N SER A 37 -10.00 11.76 10.95
CA SER A 37 -8.73 11.95 11.63
C SER A 37 -7.73 10.88 11.17
N ARG A 38 -6.44 11.12 11.39
CA ARG A 38 -5.41 10.13 11.07
C ARG A 38 -5.66 8.82 11.82
N GLU A 39 -6.01 8.87 13.09
CA GLU A 39 -6.28 7.69 13.90
C GLU A 39 -7.43 6.86 13.31
N GLU A 40 -8.54 7.51 12.97
CA GLU A 40 -9.68 6.86 12.35
C GLU A 40 -9.33 6.25 10.99
N PHE A 41 -8.58 6.99 10.17
CA PHE A 41 -8.16 6.51 8.86
C PHE A 41 -7.24 5.29 8.97
N MET A 42 -6.30 5.30 9.91
CA MET A 42 -5.31 4.23 10.10
C MET A 42 -5.90 2.93 10.65
N GLU A 43 -7.11 2.95 11.22
CA GLU A 43 -7.81 1.70 11.62
C GLU A 43 -8.02 0.75 10.43
N TYR A 44 -8.17 1.29 9.23
CA TYR A 44 -8.24 0.53 7.98
C TYR A 44 -7.03 -0.39 7.76
N PHE A 45 -5.86 0.03 8.27
CA PHE A 45 -4.58 -0.65 8.12
C PHE A 45 -4.12 -1.38 9.40
N ASN A 46 -4.94 -1.41 10.44
CA ASN A 46 -4.57 -2.04 11.70
C ASN A 46 -4.60 -3.56 11.58
N GLN A 47 -3.43 -4.16 11.46
CA GLN A 47 -3.24 -5.61 11.33
C GLN A 47 -2.71 -6.29 12.61
N ASP A 48 -2.73 -5.61 13.74
CA ASP A 48 -2.10 -6.09 14.98
C ASP A 48 -2.66 -7.43 15.44
N GLU A 49 -3.97 -7.62 15.40
CA GLU A 49 -4.64 -8.86 15.79
C GLU A 49 -4.17 -10.04 14.94
N TYR A 50 -4.23 -9.90 13.63
CA TYR A 50 -3.83 -10.98 12.72
C TYR A 50 -2.33 -11.27 12.78
N MET A 51 -1.49 -10.26 12.89
CA MET A 51 -0.05 -10.43 13.03
C MET A 51 0.31 -11.14 14.33
N LYS A 52 -0.43 -10.90 15.41
CA LYS A 52 -0.26 -11.63 16.66
C LYS A 52 -0.62 -13.11 16.49
N GLU A 53 -1.73 -13.42 15.82
CA GLU A 53 -2.12 -14.80 15.54
C GLU A 53 -1.07 -15.53 14.69
N ILE A 54 -0.50 -14.87 13.69
CA ILE A 54 0.58 -15.42 12.86
C ILE A 54 1.81 -15.73 13.71
N ARG A 55 2.27 -14.79 14.52
CA ARG A 55 3.44 -14.99 15.38
C ARG A 55 3.22 -16.13 16.38
N ASP A 56 2.08 -16.18 17.02
CA ASP A 56 1.77 -17.23 17.99
C ASP A 56 1.76 -18.62 17.36
N TYR A 57 1.27 -18.71 16.14
CA TYR A 57 1.27 -19.96 15.38
C TYR A 57 2.67 -20.36 14.91
N GLU A 58 3.40 -19.44 14.31
CA GLU A 58 4.76 -19.71 13.77
C GLU A 58 5.77 -20.03 14.90
N GLU A 59 5.62 -19.41 16.06
CA GLU A 59 6.47 -19.65 17.22
C GLU A 59 6.01 -20.86 18.06
N GLY A 60 4.98 -21.55 17.64
CA GLY A 60 4.48 -22.76 18.30
C GLY A 60 3.74 -22.52 19.63
N ARG A 61 3.35 -21.28 19.92
CA ARG A 61 2.58 -20.95 21.13
C ARG A 61 1.13 -21.44 21.03
N THR A 62 0.64 -21.66 19.84
CA THR A 62 -0.69 -22.23 19.60
C THR A 62 -0.65 -23.17 18.40
N LYS A 63 -1.55 -24.14 18.38
CA LYS A 63 -1.82 -24.99 17.22
C LYS A 63 -2.94 -24.45 16.34
N LYS A 64 -3.62 -23.40 16.80
CA LYS A 64 -4.69 -22.77 16.07
C LYS A 64 -4.11 -21.93 14.93
N ARG A 65 -4.52 -22.23 13.71
CA ARG A 65 -4.11 -21.44 12.53
C ARG A 65 -4.67 -20.03 12.60
N PRO A 66 -3.92 -19.03 12.09
CA PRO A 66 -4.44 -17.68 11.99
C PRO A 66 -5.75 -17.62 11.21
N ASN A 67 -6.70 -16.83 11.69
CA ASN A 67 -8.00 -16.66 11.03
C ASN A 67 -7.92 -15.53 9.99
N PRO A 68 -8.08 -15.83 8.69
CA PRO A 68 -8.01 -14.81 7.64
C PRO A 68 -9.03 -13.67 7.81
N GLU A 69 -10.14 -13.91 8.50
CA GLU A 69 -11.15 -12.87 8.79
C GLU A 69 -10.65 -11.80 9.78
N HIS A 70 -9.59 -12.09 10.53
CA HIS A 70 -8.97 -11.13 11.44
C HIS A 70 -7.92 -10.23 10.76
N ARG A 71 -7.75 -10.36 9.46
CA ARG A 71 -6.92 -9.42 8.68
C ARG A 71 -7.51 -8.02 8.76
N CYS A 72 -6.68 -7.00 8.66
CA CYS A 72 -7.18 -5.63 8.53
C CYS A 72 -7.99 -5.46 7.23
N GLN A 73 -8.85 -4.45 7.20
CA GLN A 73 -9.73 -4.25 6.05
C GLN A 73 -8.93 -3.98 4.76
N PHE A 74 -7.85 -3.23 4.83
CA PHE A 74 -6.96 -3.03 3.68
C PHE A 74 -6.50 -4.36 3.09
N CYS A 75 -6.00 -5.27 3.93
CA CYS A 75 -5.51 -6.57 3.46
C CYS A 75 -6.62 -7.44 2.86
N LYS A 76 -7.84 -7.40 3.40
CA LYS A 76 -8.99 -8.07 2.82
C LYS A 76 -9.33 -7.50 1.44
N ASP A 77 -9.35 -6.18 1.34
CA ASP A 77 -9.71 -5.49 0.12
C ASP A 77 -8.67 -5.70 -0.99
N VAL A 78 -7.38 -5.61 -0.70
CA VAL A 78 -6.32 -5.87 -1.69
C VAL A 78 -5.95 -7.35 -1.83
N ASN A 79 -6.60 -8.22 -1.05
CA ASN A 79 -6.44 -9.67 -1.11
C ASN A 79 -5.01 -10.14 -0.85
N ILE A 80 -4.42 -9.64 0.22
CA ILE A 80 -3.12 -10.09 0.74
C ILE A 80 -3.27 -10.59 2.17
N LYS A 81 -2.30 -11.34 2.66
CA LYS A 81 -2.31 -11.83 4.05
C LYS A 81 -2.03 -10.72 5.04
N TYR A 82 -0.95 -10.00 4.82
CA TYR A 82 -0.49 -8.86 5.60
C TYR A 82 0.40 -8.00 4.71
N TYR A 83 0.68 -6.79 5.14
CA TYR A 83 1.64 -5.92 4.47
C TYR A 83 2.88 -5.73 5.36
N TYR A 84 4.00 -5.44 4.74
CA TYR A 84 5.18 -4.96 5.46
C TYR A 84 5.04 -3.46 5.68
N PRO A 85 5.05 -2.98 6.94
CA PRO A 85 4.83 -1.56 7.22
C PRO A 85 5.78 -0.61 6.50
N GLU A 86 7.02 -1.04 6.25
CA GLU A 86 8.01 -0.27 5.52
C GLU A 86 7.61 0.01 4.05
N PHE A 87 6.65 -0.73 3.50
CA PHE A 87 6.21 -0.56 2.12
C PHE A 87 4.82 0.07 1.99
N LEU A 88 4.23 0.48 3.09
CA LEU A 88 2.98 1.23 3.11
C LEU A 88 3.21 2.64 3.61
N THR A 89 2.82 3.63 2.83
CA THR A 89 2.89 5.04 3.21
C THR A 89 1.51 5.67 3.08
N VAL A 90 1.08 6.34 4.13
CA VAL A 90 -0.20 7.07 4.17
C VAL A 90 0.09 8.51 4.53
N GLU A 91 -0.42 9.45 3.75
CA GLU A 91 -0.32 10.87 4.05
C GLU A 91 -1.68 11.55 3.96
N ILE A 92 -2.00 12.31 5.01
CA ILE A 92 -3.23 13.11 5.09
C ILE A 92 -2.81 14.56 5.33
N LYS A 93 -3.24 15.44 4.42
CA LYS A 93 -3.00 16.88 4.48
C LYS A 93 -4.17 17.59 5.14
N ASP A 94 -3.92 18.76 5.75
CA ASP A 94 -4.99 19.59 6.32
C ASP A 94 -5.87 20.18 5.22
N GLU A 95 -5.28 20.53 4.08
CA GLU A 95 -5.96 21.10 2.94
C GLU A 95 -5.74 20.27 1.67
N PRO A 96 -6.71 20.29 0.73
CA PRO A 96 -6.53 19.66 -0.56
C PRO A 96 -5.33 20.24 -1.33
N GLU A 97 -4.57 19.37 -1.98
CA GLU A 97 -3.43 19.76 -2.79
C GLU A 97 -3.55 19.22 -4.22
N ASN A 98 -2.71 19.71 -5.12
CA ASN A 98 -2.62 19.24 -6.48
C ASN A 98 -2.30 17.73 -6.50
N PRO A 99 -3.10 16.90 -7.18
CA PRO A 99 -2.90 15.44 -7.18
C PRO A 99 -1.54 15.01 -7.73
N PHE A 100 -1.04 15.68 -8.76
CA PHE A 100 0.28 15.38 -9.31
C PHE A 100 1.39 15.55 -8.26
N ASN A 101 1.34 16.63 -7.49
CA ASN A 101 2.34 16.86 -6.44
C ASN A 101 2.26 15.80 -5.34
N LEU A 102 1.06 15.36 -4.99
CA LEU A 102 0.87 14.28 -4.01
C LEU A 102 1.45 12.95 -4.52
N VAL A 103 1.18 12.59 -5.76
CA VAL A 103 1.72 11.36 -6.35
C VAL A 103 3.24 11.43 -6.45
N ARG A 104 3.78 12.55 -6.93
CA ARG A 104 5.25 12.74 -7.03
C ARG A 104 5.95 12.68 -5.69
N MET A 105 5.32 13.19 -4.65
CA MET A 105 5.83 13.09 -3.28
C MET A 105 5.94 11.63 -2.82
N MET A 106 4.96 10.79 -3.18
CA MET A 106 4.96 9.38 -2.86
C MET A 106 5.92 8.56 -3.73
N ILE A 107 6.09 8.95 -4.99
CA ILE A 107 6.95 8.27 -5.96
C ILE A 107 8.13 9.17 -6.28
N ASP A 108 9.12 9.18 -5.41
CA ASP A 108 10.41 9.87 -5.64
C ASP A 108 11.35 8.97 -6.46
N ASN A 109 10.85 8.52 -7.60
CA ASN A 109 11.56 7.62 -8.50
C ASN A 109 11.45 8.15 -9.92
N LYS A 110 12.56 8.64 -10.46
CA LYS A 110 12.62 9.24 -11.80
C LYS A 110 12.35 8.26 -12.95
N LEU A 111 12.38 6.96 -12.68
CA LEU A 111 12.02 5.93 -13.66
C LEU A 111 10.50 5.91 -13.91
N VAL A 112 9.71 6.50 -13.01
CA VAL A 112 8.29 6.76 -13.25
C VAL A 112 8.18 8.15 -13.86
N LEU A 113 7.76 8.23 -15.12
CA LEU A 113 7.71 9.49 -15.86
C LEU A 113 6.49 10.34 -15.50
N ASP A 114 6.68 11.65 -15.41
CA ASP A 114 5.64 12.61 -15.04
C ASP A 114 4.39 12.52 -15.91
N TRP A 115 4.57 12.33 -17.21
CA TRP A 115 3.44 12.34 -18.14
C TRP A 115 2.48 11.16 -17.94
N TYR A 116 2.95 10.01 -17.45
CA TYR A 116 2.06 8.90 -17.08
C TYR A 116 1.15 9.30 -15.92
N ILE A 117 1.73 9.94 -14.92
CA ILE A 117 0.97 10.41 -13.75
C ILE A 117 -0.03 11.48 -14.15
N GLU A 118 0.40 12.47 -14.94
CA GLU A 118 -0.46 13.55 -15.44
C GLU A 118 -1.60 13.01 -16.29
N SER A 119 -1.31 12.06 -17.17
CA SER A 119 -2.29 11.42 -18.03
C SER A 119 -3.37 10.70 -17.24
N ASP A 120 -3.00 9.95 -16.21
CA ASP A 120 -3.96 9.22 -15.38
C ASP A 120 -4.81 10.15 -14.54
N ILE A 121 -4.22 11.21 -13.99
CA ILE A 121 -4.97 12.24 -13.25
C ILE A 121 -6.04 12.89 -14.14
N ASP A 122 -5.71 13.20 -15.38
CA ASP A 122 -6.64 13.76 -16.34
C ASP A 122 -7.72 12.76 -16.75
N GLU A 123 -7.33 11.52 -17.04
CA GLU A 123 -8.26 10.47 -17.48
C GLU A 123 -9.30 10.15 -16.41
N TYR A 124 -8.87 10.04 -15.16
CA TYR A 124 -9.75 9.72 -14.05
C TYR A 124 -10.35 10.94 -13.37
N HIS A 125 -10.12 12.13 -13.90
CA HIS A 125 -10.65 13.39 -13.35
C HIS A 125 -10.35 13.60 -11.87
N ILE A 126 -9.14 13.30 -11.44
CA ILE A 126 -8.72 13.42 -10.05
C ILE A 126 -8.68 14.90 -9.65
N LYS A 127 -9.48 15.24 -8.66
CA LYS A 127 -9.55 16.60 -8.10
C LYS A 127 -8.46 16.82 -7.06
N PRO A 128 -8.21 18.08 -6.67
CA PRO A 128 -7.38 18.37 -5.51
C PRO A 128 -7.78 17.49 -4.32
N SER A 129 -6.80 16.86 -3.70
CA SER A 129 -6.99 15.79 -2.72
C SER A 129 -6.17 16.06 -1.47
N ASN A 130 -6.64 15.58 -0.32
CA ASN A 130 -5.91 15.70 0.94
C ASN A 130 -5.34 14.38 1.46
N CYS A 131 -5.63 13.28 0.79
CA CYS A 131 -5.23 11.96 1.24
C CYS A 131 -4.64 11.14 0.10
N ILE A 132 -3.51 10.50 0.38
CA ILE A 132 -2.85 9.59 -0.57
C ILE A 132 -2.26 8.41 0.18
N VAL A 133 -2.39 7.23 -0.43
CA VAL A 133 -1.82 5.98 0.05
C VAL A 133 -0.94 5.40 -1.05
N CYS A 134 0.26 4.97 -0.68
CA CYS A 134 1.17 4.25 -1.56
C CYS A 134 1.54 2.92 -0.93
N TYR A 135 1.44 1.85 -1.69
CA TYR A 135 1.86 0.53 -1.29
C TYR A 135 2.77 -0.10 -2.35
N ILE A 136 3.87 -0.70 -1.89
CA ILE A 136 4.85 -1.37 -2.76
C ILE A 136 4.83 -2.86 -2.45
N PRO A 137 4.19 -3.71 -3.29
CA PRO A 137 4.08 -5.14 -3.01
C PRO A 137 5.37 -5.93 -3.24
N ASN A 138 6.34 -5.36 -3.93
CA ASN A 138 7.59 -6.01 -4.34
C ASN A 138 8.84 -5.26 -3.88
N GLY A 139 8.84 -4.71 -2.67
CA GLY A 139 9.93 -3.87 -2.17
C GLY A 139 11.21 -4.60 -1.78
N PHE A 140 11.18 -5.91 -1.51
CA PHE A 140 12.37 -6.68 -1.18
C PHE A 140 13.10 -7.19 -2.43
N LYS A 141 14.42 -7.28 -2.36
CA LYS A 141 15.22 -8.01 -3.37
C LYS A 141 14.90 -9.50 -3.38
N ASP A 142 14.67 -10.07 -2.19
CA ASP A 142 14.28 -11.46 -2.04
C ASP A 142 12.80 -11.63 -2.39
N ASN A 143 12.55 -12.17 -3.57
CA ASN A 143 11.20 -12.41 -4.03
C ASN A 143 10.40 -13.35 -3.13
N LYS A 144 11.05 -14.21 -2.35
CA LYS A 144 10.37 -15.07 -1.38
C LYS A 144 9.70 -14.25 -0.28
N ARG A 145 10.35 -13.17 0.19
CA ARG A 145 9.73 -12.26 1.16
C ARG A 145 8.55 -11.53 0.55
N ASN A 146 8.67 -11.04 -0.68
CA ASN A 146 7.56 -10.40 -1.38
C ASN A 146 6.37 -11.36 -1.54
N GLN A 147 6.64 -12.61 -1.85
CA GLN A 147 5.60 -13.62 -2.04
C GLN A 147 4.89 -14.05 -0.75
N LYS A 148 5.50 -13.88 0.41
CA LYS A 148 4.90 -14.27 1.70
C LYS A 148 3.56 -13.60 1.98
N ILE A 149 3.37 -12.38 1.49
CA ILE A 149 2.14 -11.63 1.67
C ILE A 149 1.02 -12.09 0.75
N PHE A 150 1.34 -12.76 -0.34
CA PHE A 150 0.35 -13.17 -1.34
C PHE A 150 -0.38 -14.44 -0.95
N ILE A 151 -1.63 -14.51 -1.33
CA ILE A 151 -2.45 -15.70 -1.15
C ILE A 151 -2.10 -16.69 -2.27
N LYS A 152 -1.78 -17.92 -1.87
CA LYS A 152 -1.50 -18.99 -2.83
C LYS A 152 -2.78 -19.41 -3.54
N LYS A 153 -2.75 -19.49 -4.86
CA LYS A 153 -3.88 -20.00 -5.63
C LYS A 153 -4.13 -21.47 -5.30
N LYS A 154 -5.40 -21.79 -5.09
CA LYS A 154 -5.83 -23.18 -4.86
C LYS A 154 -5.45 -24.04 -6.09
N ASN A 155 -4.72 -25.12 -5.86
CA ASN A 155 -4.29 -26.08 -6.89
C ASN A 155 -3.25 -25.61 -7.92
N TYR A 156 -2.62 -24.44 -7.69
CA TYR A 156 -1.56 -23.95 -8.56
C TYR A 156 -0.36 -23.48 -7.73
N ASP A 157 0.81 -23.67 -8.29
CA ASP A 157 2.07 -23.18 -7.70
C ASP A 157 2.30 -21.70 -8.04
N SER A 158 1.22 -20.91 -7.97
CA SER A 158 1.20 -19.49 -8.29
C SER A 158 0.47 -18.71 -7.20
N TYR A 159 0.74 -17.42 -7.17
CA TYR A 159 0.14 -16.49 -6.20
C TYR A 159 -0.92 -15.62 -6.87
N GLU A 160 -1.93 -15.23 -6.10
CA GLU A 160 -2.88 -14.22 -6.56
C GLU A 160 -2.21 -12.85 -6.52
N THR A 161 -2.40 -12.08 -7.58
CA THR A 161 -1.99 -10.68 -7.58
C THR A 161 -2.88 -9.87 -6.64
N PRO A 162 -2.33 -8.86 -5.95
CA PRO A 162 -3.15 -7.94 -5.18
C PRO A 162 -4.23 -7.30 -6.06
N LYS A 163 -5.44 -7.23 -5.53
CA LYS A 163 -6.54 -6.59 -6.24
C LYS A 163 -6.38 -5.07 -6.21
N LYS A 164 -6.79 -4.43 -7.27
CA LYS A 164 -6.61 -2.99 -7.48
C LYS A 164 -7.79 -2.14 -7.01
N PHE A 165 -8.71 -2.63 -6.27
CA PHE A 165 -9.91 -2.00 -5.73
C PHE A 165 -10.21 -0.58 -6.18
N VAL A 166 -11.02 -0.44 -7.18
CA VAL A 166 -11.43 0.84 -7.68
C VAL A 166 -12.73 1.31 -7.02
N ASP A 167 -13.68 0.41 -6.88
CA ASP A 167 -15.05 0.81 -6.57
C ASP A 167 -15.39 0.76 -5.07
N GLU A 168 -14.72 -0.09 -4.31
CA GLU A 168 -15.03 -0.30 -2.90
C GLU A 168 -14.32 0.70 -1.98
N LEU A 169 -13.15 1.20 -2.38
CA LEU A 169 -12.41 2.20 -1.61
C LEU A 169 -13.01 3.61 -1.70
N ASP A 170 -13.70 3.94 -2.78
CA ASP A 170 -14.42 5.19 -2.94
C ASP A 170 -15.49 5.39 -1.85
N SER A 171 -16.12 4.29 -1.47
CA SER A 171 -17.17 4.34 -0.44
C SER A 171 -16.63 4.29 0.98
N TYR A 172 -15.39 3.84 1.19
CA TYR A 172 -14.89 3.59 2.53
C TYR A 172 -14.21 4.80 3.17
N ASN A 173 -13.23 5.40 2.54
CA ASN A 173 -12.43 6.49 3.12
C ASN A 173 -12.34 7.74 2.24
N GLY A 174 -13.11 7.83 1.18
CA GLY A 174 -13.07 8.93 0.24
C GLY A 174 -11.87 8.90 -0.70
N ILE A 175 -11.17 7.76 -0.79
CA ILE A 175 -10.06 7.57 -1.72
C ILE A 175 -10.38 6.52 -2.77
N GLN A 176 -9.84 6.71 -3.96
CA GLN A 176 -9.95 5.78 -5.06
C GLN A 176 -8.58 5.29 -5.52
N TYR A 177 -8.53 4.10 -6.09
CA TYR A 177 -7.33 3.61 -6.74
C TYR A 177 -7.04 4.42 -8.00
N LEU A 178 -5.83 4.92 -8.12
CA LEU A 178 -5.40 5.66 -9.31
C LEU A 178 -4.74 4.73 -10.33
N GLU A 179 -3.63 4.13 -9.99
CA GLU A 179 -2.87 3.24 -10.87
C GLU A 179 -1.74 2.54 -10.12
N THR A 180 -1.17 1.51 -10.73
CA THR A 180 0.11 0.96 -10.32
C THR A 180 1.20 1.45 -11.26
N TYR A 181 2.12 2.24 -10.75
CA TYR A 181 3.25 2.76 -11.50
C TYR A 181 4.45 1.85 -11.35
N ILE A 182 4.99 1.39 -12.47
CA ILE A 182 6.15 0.50 -12.50
C ILE A 182 7.36 1.32 -12.92
N ALA A 183 8.41 1.23 -12.12
CA ALA A 183 9.69 1.87 -12.39
C ALA A 183 10.47 1.02 -13.40
N GLU A 184 10.45 1.40 -14.64
CA GLU A 184 11.12 0.71 -15.74
C GLU A 184 12.52 1.29 -16.05
#